data_4912c52a06fa1bff9561ddc864a6c37e
#
_entry.id   4912c52a06fa1bff9561ddc864a6c37e
#
_cell.length_a   1.000
_cell.length_b   1.000
_cell.length_c   1.000
_cell.angle_alpha   90.00
_cell.angle_beta   90.00
_cell.angle_gamma   90.00
#
_symmetry.space_group_name_H-M   'P 1'
#
loop_
_entity.id
_entity.type
_entity.pdbx_description
1 polymer ?
#
loop_
_entity_poly.entity_id
_entity_poly.type
_entity_poly.pdbx_seq_one_letter_code
_entity_poly.pdbx_strand_id
1 'polypeptide(L)'
;VQDQVIAEYHPCVEGMDGKTVTGKPIPAKRGREQLPLKGKGFERKDDNTYVALMSGKIETQNDRVVILPVHELSGNADLSSGNIDFHGDVVIHGSVESGVIVKASGTITVDGIVEACTLEAGKDIILRSGMLGGNKASVKTKGSITAKFFEFTRIECAGDIRADVLMDCQVQCFGKIIMNGKRGSIIGGLTHGVCGIEVTTLGNDAEK
;
A
#
# COMPACT_ATOMS: atom_id res chain seq x y z
N VAL A 1 -2.58 10.88 13.05
CA VAL A 1 -1.67 11.94 13.51
C VAL A 1 -1.21 11.58 14.91
N GLN A 2 0.01 11.96 15.29
CA GLN A 2 0.51 11.80 16.66
C GLN A 2 -0.44 12.49 17.66
N ASP A 3 -0.58 11.92 18.87
CA ASP A 3 -1.47 12.37 19.95
C ASP A 3 -2.98 12.34 19.63
N GLN A 4 -3.37 11.83 18.47
CA GLN A 4 -4.78 11.65 18.13
C GLN A 4 -5.36 10.46 18.87
N VAL A 5 -6.61 10.60 19.36
CA VAL A 5 -7.37 9.47 19.93
C VAL A 5 -7.65 8.45 18.81
N ILE A 6 -7.27 7.21 19.05
CA ILE A 6 -7.45 6.10 18.09
C ILE A 6 -8.55 5.13 18.50
N ALA A 7 -8.80 5.04 19.79
CA ALA A 7 -9.86 4.18 20.34
C ALA A 7 -10.29 4.68 21.71
N GLU A 8 -11.57 4.45 22.02
CA GLU A 8 -12.15 4.68 23.33
C GLU A 8 -12.70 3.36 23.86
N TYR A 9 -12.40 3.07 25.11
CA TYR A 9 -12.93 1.92 25.81
C TYR A 9 -14.24 2.32 26.52
N HIS A 10 -15.30 1.61 26.21
CA HIS A 10 -16.57 1.74 26.91
C HIS A 10 -16.75 0.51 27.79
N PRO A 11 -16.72 0.65 29.14
CA PRO A 11 -16.97 -0.47 30.02
C PRO A 11 -18.36 -1.02 29.81
N CYS A 12 -18.52 -2.31 30.08
CA CYS A 12 -19.83 -2.93 29.96
C CYS A 12 -20.82 -2.32 30.98
N VAL A 13 -22.03 -2.04 30.53
CA VAL A 13 -23.13 -1.60 31.40
C VAL A 13 -23.79 -2.84 31.99
N GLU A 14 -24.02 -2.83 33.31
CA GLU A 14 -24.75 -3.91 33.95
C GLU A 14 -26.18 -3.99 33.41
N GLY A 15 -26.61 -5.18 33.06
CA GLY A 15 -27.97 -5.43 32.63
C GLY A 15 -28.98 -5.26 33.79
N MET A 16 -30.23 -4.89 33.48
CA MET A 16 -31.31 -4.85 34.46
C MET A 16 -31.99 -6.21 34.56
N ASP A 17 -32.28 -6.64 35.77
CA ASP A 17 -33.03 -7.86 36.00
C ASP A 17 -34.43 -7.79 35.39
N GLY A 18 -34.80 -8.83 34.69
CA GLY A 18 -36.14 -9.02 34.15
C GLY A 18 -37.10 -9.62 35.20
N LYS A 19 -38.40 -9.67 34.87
CA LYS A 19 -39.40 -10.41 35.63
C LYS A 19 -40.23 -11.32 34.72
N THR A 20 -40.49 -12.52 35.21
CA THR A 20 -41.46 -13.43 34.57
C THR A 20 -42.87 -12.87 34.64
N VAL A 21 -43.80 -13.39 33.86
CA VAL A 21 -45.25 -13.07 33.94
C VAL A 21 -45.85 -13.42 35.29
N THR A 22 -45.21 -14.28 36.07
CA THR A 22 -45.61 -14.66 37.44
C THR A 22 -44.89 -13.84 38.53
N GLY A 23 -44.11 -12.79 38.11
CA GLY A 23 -43.42 -11.87 39.04
C GLY A 23 -42.08 -12.36 39.58
N LYS A 24 -41.57 -13.53 39.17
CA LYS A 24 -40.26 -14.02 39.59
C LYS A 24 -39.13 -13.23 38.91
N PRO A 25 -38.08 -12.82 39.64
CA PRO A 25 -36.95 -12.11 39.03
C PRO A 25 -36.16 -13.05 38.09
N ILE A 26 -35.74 -12.52 36.97
CA ILE A 26 -34.80 -13.15 36.03
C ILE A 26 -33.52 -12.33 36.10
N PRO A 27 -32.42 -12.86 36.66
CA PRO A 27 -31.19 -12.11 36.79
C PRO A 27 -30.61 -11.75 35.42
N ALA A 28 -30.13 -10.53 35.27
CA ALA A 28 -29.45 -10.07 34.05
C ALA A 28 -28.17 -10.88 33.86
N LYS A 29 -27.86 -11.19 32.59
CA LYS A 29 -26.54 -11.77 32.26
C LYS A 29 -25.48 -10.68 32.41
N ARG A 30 -24.41 -10.99 33.15
CA ARG A 30 -23.25 -10.10 33.24
C ARG A 30 -22.65 -9.87 31.86
N GLY A 31 -22.38 -8.62 31.52
CA GLY A 31 -21.64 -8.26 30.33
C GLY A 31 -20.22 -8.86 30.37
N ARG A 32 -19.65 -9.10 29.21
CA ARG A 32 -18.23 -9.48 29.10
C ARG A 32 -17.41 -8.22 28.94
N GLU A 33 -16.49 -7.98 29.87
CA GLU A 33 -15.49 -6.94 29.66
C GLU A 33 -14.58 -7.33 28.50
N GLN A 34 -14.34 -6.38 27.61
CA GLN A 34 -13.32 -6.55 26.58
C GLN A 34 -11.94 -6.35 27.16
N LEU A 35 -10.99 -7.15 26.70
CA LEU A 35 -9.59 -7.01 27.07
C LEU A 35 -9.05 -5.67 26.58
N PRO A 36 -8.09 -5.04 27.28
CA PRO A 36 -7.42 -3.85 26.82
C PRO A 36 -6.87 -4.01 25.40
N LEU A 37 -6.89 -2.93 24.62
CA LEU A 37 -6.36 -2.91 23.27
C LEU A 37 -4.88 -3.35 23.28
N LYS A 38 -4.53 -4.34 22.45
CA LYS A 38 -3.16 -4.84 22.32
C LYS A 38 -2.55 -4.36 21.02
N GLY A 39 -1.26 -4.02 21.05
CA GLY A 39 -0.58 -3.62 19.82
C GLY A 39 0.66 -2.77 20.03
N LYS A 40 1.00 -1.98 19.00
CA LYS A 40 2.18 -1.10 18.99
C LYS A 40 1.85 0.24 18.36
N GLY A 41 2.57 1.30 18.75
CA GLY A 41 2.45 2.63 18.18
C GLY A 41 1.40 3.51 18.86
N PHE A 42 0.80 3.05 19.94
CA PHE A 42 -0.14 3.80 20.76
C PHE A 42 0.10 3.55 22.25
N GLU A 43 -0.43 4.42 23.09
CA GLU A 43 -0.45 4.27 24.55
C GLU A 43 -1.84 4.49 25.12
N ARG A 44 -2.08 4.01 26.31
CA ARG A 44 -3.29 4.28 27.08
C ARG A 44 -3.07 5.54 27.89
N LYS A 45 -3.72 6.62 27.50
CA LYS A 45 -3.59 7.94 28.13
C LYS A 45 -4.32 8.01 29.47
N ASP A 46 -5.48 7.38 29.55
CA ASP A 46 -6.34 7.28 30.74
C ASP A 46 -7.11 5.95 30.72
N ASP A 47 -8.02 5.74 31.69
CA ASP A 47 -8.74 4.47 31.81
C ASP A 47 -9.56 4.09 30.58
N ASN A 48 -9.92 5.04 29.74
CA ASN A 48 -10.82 4.80 28.62
C ASN A 48 -10.23 5.18 27.25
N THR A 49 -9.11 5.93 27.21
CA THR A 49 -8.65 6.56 25.95
C THR A 49 -7.29 6.02 25.52
N TYR A 50 -7.18 5.64 24.25
CA TYR A 50 -5.92 5.27 23.61
C TYR A 50 -5.52 6.33 22.60
N VAL A 51 -4.26 6.78 22.63
CA VAL A 51 -3.71 7.82 21.75
C VAL A 51 -2.53 7.29 20.94
N ALA A 52 -2.39 7.79 19.71
CA ALA A 52 -1.29 7.44 18.83
C ALA A 52 0.02 8.07 19.29
N LEU A 53 1.09 7.29 19.40
CA LEU A 53 2.44 7.77 19.69
C LEU A 53 3.17 8.36 18.47
N MET A 54 2.67 8.07 17.27
CA MET A 54 3.25 8.52 16.02
C MET A 54 2.19 8.73 14.96
N SER A 55 2.50 9.56 13.96
CA SER A 55 1.68 9.68 12.75
C SER A 55 1.83 8.43 11.89
N GLY A 56 0.73 7.87 11.40
CA GLY A 56 0.80 6.66 10.60
C GLY A 56 -0.57 6.06 10.30
N LYS A 57 -0.54 4.94 9.60
CA LYS A 57 -1.72 4.14 9.25
C LYS A 57 -2.02 3.14 10.36
N ILE A 58 -3.28 3.04 10.74
CA ILE A 58 -3.75 2.04 11.70
C ILE A 58 -4.11 0.76 10.93
N GLU A 59 -3.51 -0.36 11.33
CA GLU A 59 -3.85 -1.68 10.83
C GLU A 59 -4.17 -2.64 11.98
N THR A 60 -5.09 -3.58 11.72
CA THR A 60 -5.39 -4.67 12.66
C THR A 60 -4.75 -5.95 12.14
N GLN A 61 -3.83 -6.52 12.91
CA GLN A 61 -3.13 -7.76 12.58
C GLN A 61 -3.29 -8.75 13.74
N ASN A 62 -3.95 -9.90 13.52
CA ASN A 62 -4.14 -10.95 14.55
C ASN A 62 -4.71 -10.39 15.86
N ASP A 63 -5.81 -9.65 15.81
CA ASP A 63 -6.45 -8.97 16.95
C ASP A 63 -5.55 -7.98 17.72
N ARG A 64 -4.51 -7.47 17.06
CA ARG A 64 -3.66 -6.40 17.56
C ARG A 64 -3.73 -5.19 16.66
N VAL A 65 -3.81 -4.02 17.26
CA VAL A 65 -3.73 -2.75 16.54
C VAL A 65 -2.26 -2.34 16.42
N VAL A 66 -1.83 -2.04 15.20
CA VAL A 66 -0.47 -1.57 14.92
C VAL A 66 -0.56 -0.26 14.16
N ILE A 67 0.15 0.76 14.61
CA ILE A 67 0.32 1.99 13.82
C ILE A 67 1.62 1.86 13.04
N LEU A 68 1.49 1.88 11.72
CA LEU A 68 2.62 1.82 10.79
C LEU A 68 2.97 3.25 10.36
N PRO A 69 4.23 3.65 10.41
CA PRO A 69 4.62 4.98 9.95
C PRO A 69 4.35 5.14 8.46
N VAL A 70 3.78 6.29 8.08
CA VAL A 70 3.52 6.67 6.68
C VAL A 70 4.13 8.05 6.45
N HIS A 71 4.94 8.18 5.40
CA HIS A 71 5.46 9.44 4.91
C HIS A 71 4.57 9.93 3.76
N GLU A 72 3.84 11.02 3.97
CA GLU A 72 2.98 11.63 2.96
C GLU A 72 3.61 12.91 2.41
N LEU A 73 3.75 12.97 1.08
CA LEU A 73 4.17 14.15 0.35
C LEU A 73 2.99 14.68 -0.47
N SER A 74 2.49 15.87 -0.12
CA SER A 74 1.30 16.46 -0.77
C SER A 74 1.56 17.02 -2.17
N GLY A 75 2.82 17.18 -2.58
CA GLY A 75 3.25 17.71 -3.88
C GLY A 75 4.08 16.70 -4.66
N ASN A 76 4.86 17.20 -5.61
CA ASN A 76 5.78 16.41 -6.39
C ASN A 76 7.02 16.04 -5.57
N ALA A 77 7.56 14.87 -5.86
CA ALA A 77 8.92 14.51 -5.45
C ALA A 77 9.88 14.94 -6.56
N ASP A 78 10.70 15.93 -6.30
CA ASP A 78 11.66 16.54 -7.21
C ASP A 78 13.06 16.63 -6.60
N LEU A 79 14.01 17.17 -7.34
CA LEU A 79 15.37 17.34 -6.85
C LEU A 79 15.46 18.32 -5.66
N SER A 80 14.47 19.21 -5.48
CA SER A 80 14.42 20.14 -4.37
C SER A 80 13.92 19.48 -3.09
N SER A 81 12.99 18.55 -3.19
CA SER A 81 12.54 17.70 -2.07
C SER A 81 13.58 16.64 -1.71
N GLY A 82 14.49 16.34 -2.63
CA GLY A 82 15.55 15.36 -2.46
C GLY A 82 15.09 13.91 -2.57
N ASN A 83 16.01 13.00 -2.26
CA ASN A 83 15.71 11.57 -2.22
C ASN A 83 14.91 11.22 -0.97
N ILE A 84 13.97 10.28 -1.10
CA ILE A 84 13.15 9.77 0.00
C ILE A 84 13.67 8.38 0.38
N ASP A 85 14.11 8.21 1.62
CA ASP A 85 14.43 6.89 2.20
C ASP A 85 13.67 6.77 3.53
N PHE A 86 12.63 5.93 3.54
CA PHE A 86 11.70 5.90 4.65
C PHE A 86 11.41 4.48 5.15
N HIS A 87 11.45 4.31 6.48
CA HIS A 87 11.09 3.04 7.11
C HIS A 87 9.58 2.99 7.39
N GLY A 88 8.80 2.61 6.40
CA GLY A 88 7.33 2.57 6.42
C GLY A 88 6.77 2.67 5.01
N ASP A 89 5.53 3.12 4.90
CA ASP A 89 4.87 3.36 3.62
C ASP A 89 5.13 4.80 3.16
N VAL A 90 5.24 5.01 1.85
CA VAL A 90 5.43 6.33 1.23
C VAL A 90 4.25 6.60 0.30
N VAL A 91 3.61 7.75 0.45
CA VAL A 91 2.51 8.22 -0.39
C VAL A 91 2.89 9.57 -0.98
N ILE A 92 2.91 9.67 -2.31
CA ILE A 92 3.21 10.88 -3.06
C ILE A 92 1.95 11.25 -3.86
N HIS A 93 1.29 12.36 -3.47
CA HIS A 93 0.06 12.81 -4.12
C HIS A 93 0.32 13.52 -5.45
N GLY A 94 1.54 13.96 -5.71
CA GLY A 94 1.99 14.51 -6.97
C GLY A 94 2.70 13.50 -7.86
N SER A 95 3.54 14.01 -8.74
CA SER A 95 4.42 13.26 -9.64
C SER A 95 5.79 13.03 -9.02
N VAL A 96 6.53 12.07 -9.56
CA VAL A 96 7.95 11.86 -9.22
C VAL A 96 8.78 12.26 -10.43
N GLU A 97 9.64 13.25 -10.26
CA GLU A 97 10.46 13.79 -11.32
C GLU A 97 11.73 12.99 -11.57
N SER A 98 12.33 13.20 -12.73
CA SER A 98 13.54 12.50 -13.14
C SER A 98 14.71 12.69 -12.17
N GLY A 99 15.42 11.60 -11.88
CA GLY A 99 16.62 11.59 -11.04
C GLY A 99 16.38 11.41 -9.55
N VAL A 100 15.13 11.43 -9.09
CA VAL A 100 14.76 11.18 -7.68
C VAL A 100 14.88 9.69 -7.35
N ILE A 101 15.30 9.39 -6.13
CA ILE A 101 15.34 8.04 -5.58
C ILE A 101 14.32 7.96 -4.44
N VAL A 102 13.36 7.04 -4.55
CA VAL A 102 12.38 6.77 -3.50
C VAL A 102 12.54 5.35 -3.00
N LYS A 103 12.89 5.22 -1.72
CA LYS A 103 13.01 3.94 -1.02
C LYS A 103 12.02 3.88 0.13
N ALA A 104 11.29 2.77 0.23
CA ALA A 104 10.38 2.49 1.32
C ALA A 104 10.54 1.04 1.80
N SER A 105 10.57 0.81 3.11
CA SER A 105 10.48 -0.56 3.62
C SER A 105 9.08 -1.16 3.49
N GLY A 106 8.07 -0.31 3.31
CA GLY A 106 6.67 -0.64 3.06
C GLY A 106 6.27 -0.49 1.60
N THR A 107 5.07 0.03 1.39
CA THR A 107 4.45 0.28 0.08
C THR A 107 4.78 1.68 -0.42
N ILE A 108 5.05 1.83 -1.72
CA ILE A 108 5.14 3.12 -2.39
C ILE A 108 3.86 3.34 -3.20
N THR A 109 3.16 4.44 -2.95
CA THR A 109 2.00 4.88 -3.73
C THR A 109 2.28 6.23 -4.36
N VAL A 110 2.07 6.35 -5.67
CA VAL A 110 2.21 7.62 -6.41
C VAL A 110 0.93 7.88 -7.20
N ASP A 111 0.33 9.05 -7.00
CA ASP A 111 -0.92 9.43 -7.68
C ASP A 111 -0.65 10.02 -9.08
N GLY A 112 0.43 10.77 -9.24
CA GLY A 112 0.84 11.42 -10.49
C GLY A 112 1.65 10.52 -11.43
N ILE A 113 2.26 11.14 -12.43
CA ILE A 113 3.19 10.49 -13.38
C ILE A 113 4.54 10.30 -12.70
N VAL A 114 5.17 9.17 -12.99
CA VAL A 114 6.53 8.88 -12.56
C VAL A 114 7.46 8.98 -13.76
N GLU A 115 8.46 9.83 -13.66
CA GLU A 115 9.48 9.98 -14.70
C GLU A 115 10.69 9.06 -14.44
N ALA A 116 11.80 9.30 -15.14
CA ALA A 116 13.04 8.52 -15.06
C ALA A 116 13.69 8.56 -13.66
N CYS A 117 13.17 7.81 -12.72
CA CYS A 117 13.60 7.76 -11.32
C CYS A 117 13.85 6.32 -10.85
N THR A 118 14.29 6.16 -9.62
CA THR A 118 14.46 4.85 -8.97
C THR A 118 13.43 4.67 -7.87
N LEU A 119 12.64 3.61 -7.93
CA LEU A 119 11.69 3.20 -6.89
C LEU A 119 12.08 1.85 -6.31
N GLU A 120 12.28 1.79 -4.99
CA GLU A 120 12.57 0.54 -4.28
C GLU A 120 11.58 0.36 -3.12
N ALA A 121 10.75 -0.67 -3.16
CA ALA A 121 9.79 -0.98 -2.11
C ALA A 121 10.04 -2.35 -1.46
N GLY A 122 9.86 -2.42 -0.15
CA GLY A 122 9.88 -3.68 0.58
C GLY A 122 8.57 -4.47 0.48
N LYS A 123 7.46 -3.79 0.12
CA LYS A 123 6.15 -4.36 -0.19
C LYS A 123 5.74 -3.97 -1.61
N ASP A 124 4.55 -3.44 -1.80
CA ASP A 124 3.97 -3.18 -3.11
C ASP A 124 4.36 -1.80 -3.68
N ILE A 125 4.27 -1.66 -4.99
CA ILE A 125 4.36 -0.38 -5.68
C ILE A 125 3.06 -0.14 -6.43
N ILE A 126 2.40 0.99 -6.15
CA ILE A 126 1.13 1.38 -6.74
C ILE A 126 1.30 2.73 -7.44
N LEU A 127 1.34 2.70 -8.77
CA LEU A 127 1.36 3.90 -9.59
C LEU A 127 -0.05 4.10 -10.19
N ARG A 128 -0.80 5.08 -9.68
CA ARG A 128 -2.17 5.33 -10.15
C ARG A 128 -2.23 5.84 -11.59
N SER A 129 -1.14 6.42 -12.04
CA SER A 129 -0.92 6.79 -13.44
C SER A 129 0.03 5.77 -14.09
N GLY A 130 1.23 6.12 -14.43
CA GLY A 130 2.21 5.24 -15.03
C GLY A 130 3.61 5.83 -14.95
N MET A 131 4.56 5.20 -15.65
CA MET A 131 5.96 5.58 -15.59
C MET A 131 6.57 5.76 -16.97
N LEU A 132 7.24 6.90 -17.16
CA LEU A 132 8.03 7.27 -18.34
C LEU A 132 9.52 7.12 -17.98
N GLY A 133 10.08 5.95 -18.21
CA GLY A 133 11.39 5.60 -17.66
C GLY A 133 12.59 6.14 -18.42
N GLY A 134 12.46 6.47 -19.72
CA GLY A 134 13.53 7.03 -20.52
C GLY A 134 14.82 6.22 -20.53
N ASN A 135 14.77 4.89 -20.38
CA ASN A 135 15.89 3.95 -20.22
C ASN A 135 16.81 4.20 -19.01
N LYS A 136 16.38 5.06 -18.06
CA LYS A 136 17.13 5.37 -16.84
C LYS A 136 16.37 4.98 -15.57
N ALA A 137 15.09 4.63 -15.71
CA ALA A 137 14.25 4.25 -14.60
C ALA A 137 14.52 2.82 -14.13
N SER A 138 14.44 2.64 -12.82
CA SER A 138 14.51 1.33 -12.17
C SER A 138 13.41 1.20 -11.13
N VAL A 139 12.63 0.12 -11.23
CA VAL A 139 11.56 -0.21 -10.27
C VAL A 139 11.85 -1.57 -9.67
N LYS A 140 11.98 -1.63 -8.36
CA LYS A 140 12.26 -2.87 -7.65
C LYS A 140 11.35 -3.05 -6.46
N THR A 141 10.73 -4.23 -6.34
CA THR A 141 9.91 -4.55 -5.18
C THR A 141 9.96 -6.02 -4.79
N LYS A 142 9.75 -6.26 -3.47
CA LYS A 142 9.55 -7.61 -2.94
C LYS A 142 8.08 -8.06 -2.97
N GLY A 143 7.14 -7.14 -3.18
CA GLY A 143 5.71 -7.38 -3.36
C GLY A 143 5.29 -7.33 -4.81
N SER A 144 4.09 -6.82 -5.06
CA SER A 144 3.47 -6.69 -6.37
C SER A 144 3.54 -5.25 -6.90
N ILE A 145 3.38 -5.10 -8.20
CA ILE A 145 3.36 -3.80 -8.89
C ILE A 145 2.00 -3.63 -9.57
N THR A 146 1.41 -2.45 -9.39
CA THR A 146 0.21 -2.04 -10.12
C THR A 146 0.45 -0.67 -10.74
N ALA A 147 0.23 -0.55 -12.07
CA ALA A 147 0.32 0.72 -12.80
C ALA A 147 -0.60 0.70 -14.01
N LYS A 148 -0.80 1.87 -14.67
CA LYS A 148 -1.47 1.90 -15.97
C LYS A 148 -0.49 1.52 -17.07
N PHE A 149 0.70 2.10 -17.07
CA PHE A 149 1.70 1.82 -18.10
C PHE A 149 3.12 1.97 -17.57
N PHE A 150 4.03 1.30 -18.26
CA PHE A 150 5.47 1.51 -18.15
C PHE A 150 6.08 1.66 -19.53
N GLU A 151 6.92 2.66 -19.69
CA GLU A 151 7.69 2.90 -20.91
C GLU A 151 9.18 3.00 -20.59
N PHE A 152 10.03 2.32 -21.38
CA PHE A 152 11.49 2.35 -21.29
C PHE A 152 12.03 2.18 -19.85
N THR A 153 11.47 1.21 -19.12
CA THR A 153 11.70 1.01 -17.68
C THR A 153 12.27 -0.38 -17.40
N ARG A 154 13.23 -0.45 -16.47
CA ARG A 154 13.68 -1.72 -15.89
C ARG A 154 12.86 -2.05 -14.65
N ILE A 155 12.28 -3.25 -14.61
CA ILE A 155 11.37 -3.69 -13.56
C ILE A 155 11.83 -5.03 -13.00
N GLU A 156 12.01 -5.09 -11.67
CA GLU A 156 12.26 -6.31 -10.91
C GLU A 156 11.17 -6.48 -9.84
N CYS A 157 10.33 -7.51 -9.96
CA CYS A 157 9.17 -7.76 -9.12
C CYS A 157 9.18 -9.18 -8.57
N ALA A 158 9.08 -9.33 -7.25
CA ALA A 158 8.98 -10.66 -6.64
C ALA A 158 7.54 -11.21 -6.64
N GLY A 159 6.53 -10.34 -6.58
CA GLY A 159 5.12 -10.68 -6.70
C GLY A 159 4.60 -10.54 -8.13
N ASP A 160 3.33 -10.18 -8.27
CA ASP A 160 2.66 -10.01 -9.56
C ASP A 160 2.83 -8.59 -10.12
N ILE A 161 2.79 -8.47 -11.45
CA ILE A 161 2.70 -7.19 -12.14
C ILE A 161 1.32 -7.08 -12.78
N ARG A 162 0.61 -5.98 -12.49
CA ARG A 162 -0.65 -5.60 -13.15
C ARG A 162 -0.49 -4.26 -13.83
N ALA A 163 -0.64 -4.24 -15.14
CA ALA A 163 -0.56 -3.02 -15.94
C ALA A 163 -1.47 -3.10 -17.16
N ASP A 164 -1.70 -1.97 -17.84
CA ASP A 164 -2.41 -1.96 -19.11
C ASP A 164 -1.44 -2.03 -20.29
N VAL A 165 -0.25 -1.40 -20.18
CA VAL A 165 0.75 -1.35 -21.27
C VAL A 165 2.16 -1.48 -20.69
N LEU A 166 2.98 -2.33 -21.33
CA LEU A 166 4.44 -2.36 -21.19
C LEU A 166 5.04 -2.04 -22.57
N MET A 167 5.82 -0.96 -22.66
CA MET A 167 6.48 -0.53 -23.90
C MET A 167 8.00 -0.43 -23.69
N ASP A 168 8.74 -1.19 -24.49
CA ASP A 168 10.23 -1.22 -24.48
C ASP A 168 10.82 -1.38 -23.07
N CYS A 169 10.18 -2.22 -22.24
CA CYS A 169 10.59 -2.47 -20.86
C CYS A 169 11.49 -3.71 -20.73
N GLN A 170 12.38 -3.70 -19.73
CA GLN A 170 13.08 -4.89 -19.28
C GLN A 170 12.44 -5.38 -17.99
N VAL A 171 11.66 -6.45 -18.06
CA VAL A 171 10.84 -6.94 -16.96
C VAL A 171 11.29 -8.31 -16.50
N GLN A 172 11.62 -8.42 -15.22
CA GLN A 172 11.81 -9.68 -14.52
C GLN A 172 10.80 -9.79 -13.40
N CYS A 173 9.82 -10.68 -13.54
CA CYS A 173 8.74 -10.92 -12.60
C CYS A 173 8.77 -12.37 -12.14
N PHE A 174 8.84 -12.60 -10.82
CA PHE A 174 8.77 -13.94 -10.24
C PHE A 174 7.34 -14.46 -10.09
N GLY A 175 6.35 -13.56 -10.02
CA GLY A 175 4.92 -13.87 -10.06
C GLY A 175 4.37 -13.90 -11.49
N LYS A 176 3.09 -13.56 -11.61
CA LYS A 176 2.39 -13.41 -12.89
C LYS A 176 2.47 -11.98 -13.41
N ILE A 177 2.50 -11.84 -14.73
CA ILE A 177 2.32 -10.56 -15.41
C ILE A 177 0.92 -10.56 -16.02
N ILE A 178 0.07 -9.64 -15.60
CA ILE A 178 -1.35 -9.58 -15.97
C ILE A 178 -1.63 -8.22 -16.59
N MET A 179 -1.91 -8.20 -17.90
CA MET A 179 -2.22 -6.99 -18.64
C MET A 179 -3.74 -6.79 -18.67
N ASN A 180 -4.28 -6.02 -17.70
CA ASN A 180 -5.71 -5.93 -17.41
C ASN A 180 -6.52 -4.96 -18.30
N GLY A 181 -5.88 -4.10 -19.10
CA GLY A 181 -6.57 -3.11 -19.93
C GLY A 181 -7.41 -3.73 -21.04
N LYS A 182 -8.44 -3.01 -21.53
CA LYS A 182 -9.20 -3.41 -22.74
C LYS A 182 -8.29 -3.69 -23.95
N ARG A 183 -7.06 -3.19 -23.93
CA ARG A 183 -5.99 -3.38 -24.91
C ARG A 183 -4.69 -3.71 -24.20
N GLY A 184 -4.76 -4.60 -23.18
CA GLY A 184 -3.58 -5.03 -22.44
C GLY A 184 -2.48 -5.46 -23.41
N SER A 185 -1.37 -4.72 -23.47
CA SER A 185 -0.35 -4.91 -24.50
C SER A 185 1.07 -4.91 -23.95
N ILE A 186 1.91 -5.76 -24.54
CA ILE A 186 3.35 -5.76 -24.35
C ILE A 186 3.99 -5.50 -25.70
N ILE A 187 4.71 -4.39 -25.83
CA ILE A 187 5.30 -3.92 -27.09
C ILE A 187 6.81 -3.72 -26.86
N GLY A 188 7.62 -4.44 -27.61
CA GLY A 188 9.07 -4.35 -27.53
C GLY A 188 9.65 -4.80 -26.16
N GLY A 189 10.97 -4.59 -26.01
CA GLY A 189 11.68 -4.91 -24.77
C GLY A 189 11.88 -6.41 -24.50
N LEU A 190 12.19 -6.75 -23.24
CA LEU A 190 12.36 -8.12 -22.78
C LEU A 190 11.49 -8.34 -21.54
N THR A 191 10.50 -9.23 -21.64
CA THR A 191 9.59 -9.52 -20.54
C THR A 191 9.68 -11.00 -20.14
N HIS A 192 10.02 -11.24 -18.88
CA HIS A 192 10.10 -12.56 -18.28
C HIS A 192 9.20 -12.67 -17.07
N GLY A 193 8.18 -13.53 -17.15
CA GLY A 193 7.26 -13.86 -16.05
C GLY A 193 7.36 -15.33 -15.67
N VAL A 194 7.85 -15.64 -14.47
CA VAL A 194 8.10 -17.03 -14.03
C VAL A 194 6.78 -17.79 -13.89
N CYS A 195 5.72 -17.17 -13.37
CA CYS A 195 4.42 -17.82 -13.17
C CYS A 195 3.44 -17.60 -14.33
N GLY A 196 3.90 -17.04 -15.45
CA GLY A 196 3.12 -16.84 -16.67
C GLY A 196 2.80 -15.39 -16.97
N ILE A 197 2.32 -15.16 -18.21
CA ILE A 197 1.98 -13.85 -18.75
C ILE A 197 0.57 -13.94 -19.35
N GLU A 198 -0.32 -13.07 -18.89
CA GLU A 198 -1.67 -12.91 -19.42
C GLU A 198 -1.75 -11.56 -20.16
N VAL A 199 -1.88 -11.58 -21.47
CA VAL A 199 -1.86 -10.38 -22.33
C VAL A 199 -2.84 -10.50 -23.47
N THR A 200 -3.47 -9.40 -23.89
CA THR A 200 -4.38 -9.35 -25.04
C THR A 200 -3.61 -9.18 -26.34
N THR A 201 -2.59 -8.32 -26.34
CA THR A 201 -1.80 -8.01 -27.56
C THR A 201 -0.32 -8.14 -27.24
N LEU A 202 0.40 -8.92 -28.05
CA LEU A 202 1.84 -9.06 -27.97
C LEU A 202 2.47 -8.52 -29.25
N GLY A 203 3.36 -7.54 -29.12
CA GLY A 203 3.97 -6.84 -30.25
C GLY A 203 3.08 -5.71 -30.83
N ASN A 204 3.51 -5.14 -31.93
CA ASN A 204 2.74 -4.20 -32.73
C ASN A 204 2.82 -4.56 -34.23
N ASP A 205 1.89 -4.02 -35.05
CA ASP A 205 1.84 -4.30 -36.50
C ASP A 205 2.96 -3.62 -37.30
N ALA A 206 3.78 -2.77 -36.69
CA ALA A 206 4.83 -2.00 -37.36
C ALA A 206 6.15 -2.76 -37.51
N GLU A 207 6.35 -3.86 -36.78
CA GLU A 207 7.50 -4.75 -36.89
C GLU A 207 7.10 -6.04 -37.64
N LYS A 208 6.98 -5.94 -38.97
CA LYS A 208 6.99 -7.08 -39.90
C LYS A 208 8.32 -7.16 -40.61
#